data_49d6001a461a53723b76a6786740780e
#
_entry.id   49d6001a461a53723b76a6786740780e
#
_cell.length_a   1.000
_cell.length_b   1.000
_cell.length_c   1.000
_cell.angle_alpha   90.00
_cell.angle_beta   90.00
_cell.angle_gamma   90.00
#
_symmetry.space_group_name_H-M   'P 1'
#
loop_
_entity.id
_entity.type
_entity.pdbx_description
1 polymer ?
#
loop_
_entity_poly.entity_id
_entity_poly.type
_entity_poly.pdbx_seq_one_letter_code
_entity_poly.pdbx_strand_id
1 'polypeptide(L)'
;MSMTVEDCTRVREGFPRPFPSTASNVMQQLSMAGKAVIVTGAADGIGYAVAEAMAEAGADVGMWYNSNEVAVQRAKDLAQAHNIRAIPYKVDVSDAQQVQDTIAKAAQDFGKIDVFIANAGMAISKPILEQTIDEYRKQMSVNVDGVLFCAKYSGEIFQRQGFGNLIITSSMSGHIVNVPVDQPVYNASKAFVTHFGKSLAREWRDFARVNIVSPGFFDTKMGAGPLALNEAYRMAALGRQGHVKEIKGLYLYLASDASSYMTGSDVIIDGGYVLS
;
A
#
# COMPACT_ATOMS: atom_id res chain seq x y z
N MET A 1 28.82 2.11 -13.21
CA MET A 1 30.19 1.69 -12.84
C MET A 1 30.14 0.21 -12.51
N SER A 2 30.96 -0.63 -13.16
CA SER A 2 31.11 -2.03 -12.74
C SER A 2 31.93 -2.05 -11.44
N MET A 3 31.47 -2.82 -10.43
CA MET A 3 32.24 -3.02 -9.20
C MET A 3 33.48 -3.88 -9.49
N THR A 4 34.64 -3.44 -9.01
CA THR A 4 35.88 -4.27 -9.06
C THR A 4 35.84 -5.32 -7.95
N VAL A 5 36.70 -6.34 -8.02
CA VAL A 5 36.85 -7.36 -6.97
C VAL A 5 37.24 -6.69 -5.64
N GLU A 6 38.09 -5.66 -5.69
CA GLU A 6 38.50 -4.88 -4.51
C GLU A 6 37.30 -4.14 -3.87
N ASP A 7 36.38 -3.61 -4.69
CA ASP A 7 35.17 -2.96 -4.18
C ASP A 7 34.23 -3.95 -3.46
N CYS A 8 34.24 -5.23 -3.88
CA CYS A 8 33.44 -6.28 -3.25
C CYS A 8 34.05 -6.78 -1.92
N THR A 9 35.36 -6.64 -1.72
CA THR A 9 36.06 -7.13 -0.52
C THR A 9 36.23 -6.06 0.56
N ARG A 10 36.11 -4.77 0.22
CA ARG A 10 36.19 -3.69 1.21
C ARG A 10 34.89 -3.62 2.06
N VAL A 11 35.09 -3.62 3.36
CA VAL A 11 33.99 -3.28 4.30
C VAL A 11 33.60 -1.83 4.06
N ARG A 12 32.35 -1.59 3.73
CA ARG A 12 31.80 -0.23 3.55
C ARG A 12 31.68 0.45 4.89
N GLU A 13 32.03 1.74 4.96
CA GLU A 13 31.77 2.56 6.14
C GLU A 13 30.27 2.50 6.52
N GLY A 14 29.99 2.32 7.81
CA GLY A 14 28.64 2.13 8.33
C GLY A 14 28.05 0.73 8.14
N PHE A 15 28.87 -0.27 7.74
CA PHE A 15 28.46 -1.67 7.61
C PHE A 15 29.35 -2.61 8.45
N PRO A 16 28.82 -3.74 8.99
CA PRO A 16 27.37 -4.07 9.00
C PRO A 16 26.57 -3.09 9.85
N ARG A 17 25.30 -2.86 9.46
CA ARG A 17 24.38 -2.07 10.28
C ARG A 17 24.03 -2.83 11.55
N PRO A 18 23.77 -2.13 12.67
CA PRO A 18 23.32 -2.79 13.90
C PRO A 18 21.96 -3.47 13.67
N PHE A 19 21.74 -4.56 14.39
CA PHE A 19 20.42 -5.19 14.41
C PHE A 19 19.39 -4.22 15.00
N PRO A 20 18.17 -4.18 14.44
CA PRO A 20 17.09 -3.40 15.04
C PRO A 20 16.74 -3.96 16.42
N SER A 21 16.29 -3.10 17.32
CA SER A 21 15.76 -3.52 18.61
C SER A 21 14.37 -4.12 18.40
N THR A 22 14.33 -5.39 18.01
CA THR A 22 13.08 -6.13 17.78
C THR A 22 12.71 -6.93 19.02
N ALA A 23 11.44 -6.85 19.45
CA ALA A 23 10.94 -7.62 20.59
C ALA A 23 11.09 -9.12 20.34
N SER A 24 11.39 -9.90 21.38
CA SER A 24 11.49 -11.36 21.28
C SER A 24 10.13 -12.06 21.14
N ASN A 25 9.07 -11.48 21.68
CA ASN A 25 7.70 -12.00 21.58
C ASN A 25 7.06 -11.57 20.26
N VAL A 26 6.55 -12.50 19.47
CA VAL A 26 5.98 -12.25 18.15
C VAL A 26 4.75 -11.32 18.19
N MET A 27 3.92 -11.42 19.24
CA MET A 27 2.75 -10.54 19.38
C MET A 27 3.18 -9.09 19.66
N GLN A 28 4.28 -8.89 20.38
CA GLN A 28 4.87 -7.58 20.56
C GLN A 28 5.49 -7.03 19.27
N GLN A 29 6.08 -7.90 18.43
CA GLN A 29 6.57 -7.50 17.09
C GLN A 29 5.44 -7.01 16.18
N LEU A 30 4.23 -7.58 16.32
CA LEU A 30 3.03 -7.18 15.56
C LEU A 30 2.30 -5.97 16.16
N SER A 31 2.67 -5.53 17.35
CA SER A 31 2.04 -4.35 17.98
C SER A 31 2.35 -3.07 17.21
N MET A 32 1.32 -2.28 17.00
CA MET A 32 1.42 -0.95 16.40
C MET A 32 1.21 0.18 17.43
N ALA A 33 1.24 -0.15 18.71
CA ALA A 33 1.06 0.84 19.78
C ALA A 33 2.10 1.98 19.67
N GLY A 34 1.62 3.22 19.67
CA GLY A 34 2.45 4.42 19.52
C GLY A 34 2.98 4.68 18.10
N LYS A 35 2.56 3.91 17.10
CA LYS A 35 2.84 4.17 15.69
C LYS A 35 1.74 5.03 15.06
N ALA A 36 2.11 5.88 14.10
CA ALA A 36 1.19 6.65 13.27
C ALA A 36 1.17 6.07 11.85
N VAL A 37 0.01 5.66 11.39
CA VAL A 37 -0.20 5.00 10.09
C VAL A 37 -1.16 5.81 9.24
N ILE A 38 -0.77 6.12 8.01
CA ILE A 38 -1.65 6.77 7.03
C ILE A 38 -2.08 5.73 5.99
N VAL A 39 -3.39 5.69 5.69
CA VAL A 39 -3.96 4.80 4.66
C VAL A 39 -4.76 5.60 3.66
N THR A 40 -4.37 5.56 2.38
CA THR A 40 -5.13 6.21 1.32
C THR A 40 -6.24 5.31 0.78
N GLY A 41 -7.38 5.90 0.38
CA GLY A 41 -8.55 5.12 -0.04
C GLY A 41 -9.16 4.31 1.11
N ALA A 42 -9.10 4.84 2.35
CA ALA A 42 -9.50 4.15 3.57
C ALA A 42 -11.02 4.20 3.86
N ALA A 43 -11.82 4.76 2.95
CA ALA A 43 -13.27 4.85 3.16
C ALA A 43 -13.99 3.49 3.07
N ASP A 44 -13.46 2.53 2.29
CA ASP A 44 -14.12 1.24 2.01
C ASP A 44 -13.12 0.16 1.57
N GLY A 45 -13.62 -1.07 1.37
CA GLY A 45 -12.87 -2.19 0.80
C GLY A 45 -11.58 -2.51 1.53
N ILE A 46 -10.52 -2.79 0.77
CA ILE A 46 -9.19 -3.14 1.31
C ILE A 46 -8.64 -2.00 2.19
N GLY A 47 -8.74 -0.75 1.74
CA GLY A 47 -8.20 0.38 2.49
C GLY A 47 -8.82 0.54 3.88
N TYR A 48 -10.13 0.34 4.01
CA TYR A 48 -10.80 0.35 5.32
C TYR A 48 -10.37 -0.83 6.19
N ALA A 49 -10.36 -2.04 5.64
CA ALA A 49 -9.93 -3.23 6.38
C ALA A 49 -8.48 -3.11 6.88
N VAL A 50 -7.62 -2.45 6.09
CA VAL A 50 -6.23 -2.17 6.49
C VAL A 50 -6.18 -1.11 7.60
N ALA A 51 -6.94 -0.03 7.49
CA ALA A 51 -7.04 0.99 8.53
C ALA A 51 -7.55 0.39 9.86
N GLU A 52 -8.58 -0.48 9.78
CA GLU A 52 -9.11 -1.22 10.92
C GLU A 52 -8.05 -2.15 11.53
N ALA A 53 -7.27 -2.88 10.73
CA ALA A 53 -6.20 -3.73 11.23
C ALA A 53 -5.12 -2.96 11.99
N MET A 54 -4.75 -1.76 11.51
CA MET A 54 -3.80 -0.90 12.19
C MET A 54 -4.35 -0.41 13.53
N ALA A 55 -5.63 0.00 13.55
CA ALA A 55 -6.32 0.42 14.78
C ALA A 55 -6.43 -0.71 15.81
N GLU A 56 -6.82 -1.94 15.39
CA GLU A 56 -6.87 -3.14 16.23
C GLU A 56 -5.51 -3.47 16.87
N ALA A 57 -4.42 -3.18 16.14
CA ALA A 57 -3.06 -3.37 16.63
C ALA A 57 -2.54 -2.19 17.50
N GLY A 58 -3.35 -1.15 17.71
CA GLY A 58 -3.06 -0.01 18.59
C GLY A 58 -2.39 1.19 17.91
N ALA A 59 -2.37 1.28 16.59
CA ALA A 59 -1.86 2.45 15.88
C ALA A 59 -2.84 3.62 15.91
N ASP A 60 -2.32 4.84 15.91
CA ASP A 60 -3.04 6.02 15.44
C ASP A 60 -3.17 5.97 13.91
N VAL A 61 -4.35 6.30 13.36
CA VAL A 61 -4.64 6.09 11.94
C VAL A 61 -5.13 7.37 11.25
N GLY A 62 -4.44 7.78 10.20
CA GLY A 62 -4.91 8.79 9.25
C GLY A 62 -5.65 8.12 8.09
N MET A 63 -6.95 8.36 7.98
CA MET A 63 -7.83 7.76 6.99
C MET A 63 -8.07 8.73 5.82
N TRP A 64 -7.41 8.50 4.69
CA TRP A 64 -7.61 9.36 3.52
C TRP A 64 -8.76 8.87 2.64
N TYR A 65 -9.62 9.79 2.24
CA TYR A 65 -10.75 9.54 1.33
C TYR A 65 -10.91 10.70 0.34
N ASN A 66 -11.46 10.44 -0.83
CA ASN A 66 -11.78 11.49 -1.81
C ASN A 66 -13.24 11.95 -1.67
N SER A 67 -14.20 11.11 -2.09
CA SER A 67 -15.61 11.47 -2.19
C SER A 67 -16.53 10.71 -1.22
N ASN A 68 -16.09 9.57 -0.70
CA ASN A 68 -16.91 8.74 0.18
C ASN A 68 -16.80 9.18 1.65
N GLU A 69 -17.69 10.04 2.09
CA GLU A 69 -17.66 10.63 3.44
C GLU A 69 -17.99 9.65 4.59
N VAL A 70 -18.34 8.39 4.28
CA VAL A 70 -18.44 7.35 5.31
C VAL A 70 -17.15 7.19 6.12
N ALA A 71 -16.01 7.57 5.54
CA ALA A 71 -14.72 7.60 6.22
C ALA A 71 -14.73 8.41 7.51
N VAL A 72 -15.50 9.51 7.56
CA VAL A 72 -15.59 10.37 8.75
C VAL A 72 -16.24 9.63 9.92
N GLN A 73 -17.33 8.92 9.67
CA GLN A 73 -17.99 8.13 10.72
C GLN A 73 -17.13 6.93 11.12
N ARG A 74 -16.56 6.21 10.15
CA ARG A 74 -15.68 5.07 10.40
C ARG A 74 -14.43 5.45 11.22
N ALA A 75 -13.86 6.63 10.99
CA ALA A 75 -12.75 7.10 11.82
C ALA A 75 -13.16 7.29 13.29
N LYS A 76 -14.35 7.86 13.54
CA LYS A 76 -14.90 7.99 14.90
C LYS A 76 -15.11 6.63 15.57
N ASP A 77 -15.68 5.68 14.80
CA ASP A 77 -15.95 4.33 15.30
C ASP A 77 -14.64 3.61 15.67
N LEU A 78 -13.60 3.69 14.83
CA LEU A 78 -12.28 3.12 15.12
C LEU A 78 -11.63 3.78 16.34
N ALA A 79 -11.68 5.12 16.44
CA ALA A 79 -11.12 5.84 17.56
C ALA A 79 -11.76 5.40 18.88
N GLN A 80 -13.09 5.25 18.90
CA GLN A 80 -13.84 4.82 20.08
C GLN A 80 -13.59 3.34 20.41
N ALA A 81 -13.61 2.47 19.40
CA ALA A 81 -13.50 1.02 19.61
C ALA A 81 -12.11 0.61 20.12
N HIS A 82 -11.06 1.29 19.69
CA HIS A 82 -9.68 0.89 19.96
C HIS A 82 -8.90 1.87 20.83
N ASN A 83 -9.55 2.96 21.30
CA ASN A 83 -8.94 4.01 22.13
C ASN A 83 -7.65 4.58 21.52
N ILE A 84 -7.71 4.93 20.23
CA ILE A 84 -6.62 5.51 19.42
C ILE A 84 -7.08 6.84 18.81
N ARG A 85 -6.16 7.58 18.22
CA ARG A 85 -6.52 8.70 17.35
C ARG A 85 -6.78 8.17 15.94
N ALA A 86 -7.98 8.39 15.42
CA ALA A 86 -8.29 8.15 14.00
C ALA A 86 -8.81 9.45 13.37
N ILE A 87 -8.07 9.97 12.39
CA ILE A 87 -8.34 11.28 11.78
C ILE A 87 -8.67 11.08 10.29
N PRO A 88 -9.87 11.49 9.84
CA PRO A 88 -10.22 11.44 8.43
C PRO A 88 -9.65 12.68 7.71
N TYR A 89 -9.06 12.48 6.52
CA TYR A 89 -8.58 13.55 5.64
C TYR A 89 -9.22 13.40 4.27
N LYS A 90 -9.86 14.49 3.78
CA LYS A 90 -10.39 14.54 2.41
C LYS A 90 -9.28 14.94 1.45
N VAL A 91 -8.86 14.04 0.58
CA VAL A 91 -7.71 14.21 -0.32
C VAL A 91 -7.99 13.55 -1.66
N ASP A 92 -7.78 14.28 -2.74
CA ASP A 92 -7.61 13.70 -4.06
C ASP A 92 -6.14 13.36 -4.27
N VAL A 93 -5.81 12.07 -4.33
CA VAL A 93 -4.42 11.61 -4.50
C VAL A 93 -3.82 11.99 -5.85
N SER A 94 -4.64 12.35 -6.84
CA SER A 94 -4.19 12.83 -8.16
C SER A 94 -3.75 14.29 -8.16
N ASP A 95 -3.97 15.01 -7.06
CA ASP A 95 -3.55 16.40 -6.85
C ASP A 95 -2.29 16.46 -5.97
N ALA A 96 -1.15 16.76 -6.57
CA ALA A 96 0.14 16.78 -5.88
C ALA A 96 0.18 17.75 -4.69
N GLN A 97 -0.48 18.92 -4.80
CA GLN A 97 -0.49 19.92 -3.74
C GLN A 97 -1.33 19.45 -2.55
N GLN A 98 -2.53 18.90 -2.81
CA GLN A 98 -3.36 18.33 -1.74
C GLN A 98 -2.63 17.20 -1.00
N VAL A 99 -1.92 16.32 -1.74
CA VAL A 99 -1.13 15.24 -1.13
C VAL A 99 -0.02 15.81 -0.25
N GLN A 100 0.75 16.79 -0.74
CA GLN A 100 1.83 17.43 0.01
C GLN A 100 1.33 18.07 1.31
N ASP A 101 0.30 18.90 1.19
CA ASP A 101 -0.26 19.65 2.33
C ASP A 101 -0.86 18.70 3.37
N THR A 102 -1.52 17.63 2.92
CA THR A 102 -2.13 16.67 3.84
C THR A 102 -1.10 15.77 4.53
N ILE A 103 -0.01 15.40 3.86
CA ILE A 103 1.11 14.69 4.50
C ILE A 103 1.74 15.57 5.58
N ALA A 104 1.99 16.84 5.26
CA ALA A 104 2.55 17.78 6.23
C ALA A 104 1.62 17.96 7.45
N LYS A 105 0.31 18.11 7.19
CA LYS A 105 -0.71 18.19 8.25
C LYS A 105 -0.77 16.92 9.09
N ALA A 106 -0.79 15.74 8.47
CA ALA A 106 -0.83 14.47 9.20
C ALA A 106 0.43 14.28 10.06
N ALA A 107 1.61 14.64 9.55
CA ALA A 107 2.85 14.63 10.33
C ALA A 107 2.78 15.57 11.54
N GLN A 108 2.12 16.72 11.41
CA GLN A 108 1.90 17.64 12.54
C GLN A 108 0.87 17.07 13.53
N ASP A 109 -0.28 16.57 13.05
CA ASP A 109 -1.36 16.07 13.89
C ASP A 109 -0.92 14.85 14.72
N PHE A 110 -0.13 13.95 14.16
CA PHE A 110 0.38 12.74 14.83
C PHE A 110 1.77 12.93 15.46
N GLY A 111 2.50 13.98 15.11
CA GLY A 111 3.88 14.22 15.52
C GLY A 111 4.94 13.45 14.70
N LYS A 112 4.51 12.48 13.91
CA LYS A 112 5.33 11.63 13.03
C LYS A 112 4.45 10.83 12.08
N ILE A 113 5.08 10.17 11.09
CA ILE A 113 4.45 9.13 10.26
C ILE A 113 5.38 7.91 10.29
N ASP A 114 4.98 6.82 10.92
CA ASP A 114 5.76 5.58 10.93
C ASP A 114 5.53 4.74 9.67
N VAL A 115 4.27 4.67 9.21
CA VAL A 115 3.87 3.87 8.05
C VAL A 115 2.96 4.69 7.14
N PHE A 116 3.23 4.64 5.85
CA PHE A 116 2.34 5.18 4.82
C PHE A 116 1.89 4.06 3.88
N ILE A 117 0.58 3.87 3.75
CA ILE A 117 -0.02 2.83 2.91
C ILE A 117 -0.70 3.51 1.71
N ALA A 118 -0.02 3.48 0.57
CA ALA A 118 -0.52 4.00 -0.70
C ALA A 118 -1.45 2.96 -1.33
N ASN A 119 -2.73 2.97 -0.92
CA ASN A 119 -3.72 1.98 -1.32
C ASN A 119 -4.76 2.54 -2.30
N ALA A 120 -4.99 3.85 -2.36
CA ALA A 120 -5.97 4.44 -3.28
C ALA A 120 -5.70 4.01 -4.73
N GLY A 121 -6.77 3.66 -5.45
CA GLY A 121 -6.70 3.25 -6.83
C GLY A 121 -8.08 3.13 -7.45
N MET A 122 -8.12 3.02 -8.76
CA MET A 122 -9.33 2.79 -9.55
C MET A 122 -9.04 1.86 -10.72
N ALA A 123 -10.09 1.20 -11.20
CA ALA A 123 -10.03 0.37 -12.39
C ALA A 123 -11.04 0.85 -13.45
N ILE A 124 -10.57 1.03 -14.68
CA ILE A 124 -11.41 1.16 -15.87
C ILE A 124 -11.04 -0.03 -16.74
N SER A 125 -11.98 -0.97 -16.84
CA SER A 125 -11.79 -2.21 -17.61
C SER A 125 -12.42 -2.05 -18.96
N LYS A 126 -11.59 -1.77 -19.97
CA LYS A 126 -11.96 -1.63 -21.39
C LYS A 126 -10.81 -2.05 -22.29
N PRO A 127 -11.10 -2.61 -23.49
CA PRO A 127 -10.13 -2.75 -24.56
C PRO A 127 -9.51 -1.39 -24.91
N ILE A 128 -8.24 -1.38 -25.31
CA ILE A 128 -7.52 -0.11 -25.58
C ILE A 128 -8.16 0.74 -26.68
N LEU A 129 -8.77 0.11 -27.67
CA LEU A 129 -9.43 0.83 -28.76
C LEU A 129 -10.75 1.50 -28.36
N GLU A 130 -11.33 1.12 -27.21
CA GLU A 130 -12.57 1.66 -26.65
C GLU A 130 -12.32 2.63 -25.50
N GLN A 131 -11.13 2.59 -24.92
CA GLN A 131 -10.76 3.46 -23.81
C GLN A 131 -10.44 4.87 -24.30
N THR A 132 -11.15 5.87 -23.79
CA THR A 132 -10.89 7.26 -24.15
C THR A 132 -9.58 7.78 -23.52
N ILE A 133 -9.01 8.82 -24.12
CA ILE A 133 -7.80 9.48 -23.56
C ILE A 133 -8.06 10.06 -22.18
N ASP A 134 -9.25 10.55 -21.90
CA ASP A 134 -9.59 11.09 -20.58
C ASP A 134 -9.75 10.00 -19.53
N GLU A 135 -10.33 8.85 -19.88
CA GLU A 135 -10.35 7.67 -19.00
C GLU A 135 -8.93 7.15 -18.71
N TYR A 136 -8.07 7.10 -19.73
CA TYR A 136 -6.65 6.79 -19.57
C TYR A 136 -5.98 7.75 -18.58
N ARG A 137 -6.08 9.06 -18.82
CA ARG A 137 -5.48 10.09 -17.97
C ARG A 137 -5.98 9.99 -16.53
N LYS A 138 -7.29 9.85 -16.35
CA LYS A 138 -7.91 9.71 -15.02
C LYS A 138 -7.38 8.48 -14.28
N GLN A 139 -7.28 7.33 -14.96
CA GLN A 139 -6.75 6.12 -14.33
C GLN A 139 -5.27 6.24 -13.97
N MET A 140 -4.46 6.80 -14.86
CA MET A 140 -3.03 7.01 -14.62
C MET A 140 -2.78 8.04 -13.52
N SER A 141 -3.53 9.16 -13.48
CA SER A 141 -3.37 10.18 -12.44
C SER A 141 -3.67 9.64 -11.03
N VAL A 142 -4.63 8.72 -10.88
CA VAL A 142 -4.91 8.10 -9.58
C VAL A 142 -3.91 6.99 -9.26
N ASN A 143 -3.71 6.04 -10.22
CA ASN A 143 -2.98 4.81 -9.94
C ASN A 143 -1.45 5.00 -9.96
N VAL A 144 -0.95 5.93 -10.76
CA VAL A 144 0.48 6.17 -10.96
C VAL A 144 0.92 7.45 -10.27
N ASP A 145 0.37 8.61 -10.72
CA ASP A 145 0.77 9.89 -10.16
C ASP A 145 0.43 9.98 -8.67
N GLY A 146 -0.75 9.49 -8.25
CA GLY A 146 -1.16 9.46 -6.85
C GLY A 146 -0.22 8.65 -5.97
N VAL A 147 0.25 7.48 -6.43
CA VAL A 147 1.23 6.68 -5.69
C VAL A 147 2.59 7.38 -5.66
N LEU A 148 3.01 7.98 -6.78
CA LEU A 148 4.26 8.75 -6.86
C LEU A 148 4.25 9.94 -5.89
N PHE A 149 3.17 10.74 -5.87
CA PHE A 149 3.06 11.89 -4.96
C PHE A 149 3.06 11.44 -3.50
N CYS A 150 2.28 10.41 -3.16
CA CYS A 150 2.28 9.82 -1.82
C CYS A 150 3.68 9.35 -1.40
N ALA A 151 4.37 8.64 -2.27
CA ALA A 151 5.73 8.17 -2.00
C ALA A 151 6.70 9.34 -1.84
N LYS A 152 6.69 10.30 -2.78
CA LYS A 152 7.59 11.45 -2.72
C LYS A 152 7.49 12.21 -1.39
N TYR A 153 6.29 12.63 -1.04
CA TYR A 153 6.11 13.50 0.13
C TYR A 153 6.17 12.75 1.46
N SER A 154 5.73 11.49 1.53
CA SER A 154 5.99 10.65 2.72
C SER A 154 7.47 10.30 2.86
N GLY A 155 8.18 10.08 1.75
CA GLY A 155 9.61 9.86 1.74
C GLY A 155 10.41 11.03 2.28
N GLU A 156 10.00 12.27 2.00
CA GLU A 156 10.59 13.48 2.60
C GLU A 156 10.41 13.53 4.12
N ILE A 157 9.25 13.07 4.64
CA ILE A 157 9.04 12.93 6.09
C ILE A 157 9.97 11.83 6.64
N PHE A 158 9.99 10.66 6.03
CA PHE A 158 10.81 9.53 6.45
C PHE A 158 12.29 9.86 6.48
N GLN A 159 12.78 10.57 5.46
CA GLN A 159 14.18 11.00 5.41
C GLN A 159 14.53 11.96 6.55
N ARG A 160 13.65 12.92 6.86
CA ARG A 160 13.86 13.85 7.99
C ARG A 160 13.80 13.15 9.35
N GLN A 161 12.93 12.13 9.49
CA GLN A 161 12.80 11.34 10.71
C GLN A 161 13.95 10.33 10.89
N GLY A 162 14.60 9.92 9.79
CA GLY A 162 15.58 8.83 9.76
C GLY A 162 14.95 7.44 9.78
N PHE A 163 13.63 7.32 9.71
CA PHE A 163 12.90 6.06 9.62
C PHE A 163 11.59 6.22 8.87
N GLY A 164 11.07 5.12 8.32
CA GLY A 164 9.77 5.07 7.67
C GLY A 164 9.48 3.70 7.06
N ASN A 165 8.22 3.49 6.68
CA ASN A 165 7.77 2.27 6.02
C ASN A 165 6.66 2.61 5.03
N LEU A 166 6.95 2.44 3.73
CA LEU A 166 5.98 2.61 2.65
C LEU A 166 5.46 1.25 2.22
N ILE A 167 4.14 1.10 2.17
CA ILE A 167 3.49 -0.08 1.60
C ILE A 167 2.64 0.38 0.41
N ILE A 168 2.90 -0.18 -0.76
CA ILE A 168 2.19 0.14 -2.00
C ILE A 168 1.21 -0.98 -2.32
N THR A 169 -0.06 -0.66 -2.49
CA THR A 169 -1.07 -1.59 -2.99
C THR A 169 -1.03 -1.62 -4.52
N SER A 170 -0.45 -2.68 -5.05
CA SER A 170 -0.45 -2.98 -6.48
C SER A 170 -1.66 -3.86 -6.83
N SER A 171 -1.46 -4.91 -7.60
CA SER A 171 -2.44 -5.93 -7.99
C SER A 171 -1.70 -7.11 -8.63
N MET A 172 -2.28 -8.31 -8.59
CA MET A 172 -1.86 -9.42 -9.43
C MET A 172 -1.84 -9.03 -10.92
N SER A 173 -2.67 -8.06 -11.32
CA SER A 173 -2.74 -7.52 -12.68
C SER A 173 -1.45 -6.83 -13.15
N GLY A 174 -0.54 -6.51 -12.24
CA GLY A 174 0.80 -6.04 -12.59
C GLY A 174 1.76 -7.18 -13.00
N HIS A 175 1.36 -8.43 -12.83
CA HIS A 175 2.16 -9.64 -13.09
C HIS A 175 1.64 -10.45 -14.25
N ILE A 176 0.32 -10.42 -14.48
CA ILE A 176 -0.38 -11.21 -15.47
C ILE A 176 -1.33 -10.36 -16.31
N VAL A 177 -1.78 -10.90 -17.42
CA VAL A 177 -2.91 -10.36 -18.18
C VAL A 177 -4.19 -11.04 -17.69
N ASN A 178 -5.12 -10.23 -17.14
CA ASN A 178 -6.39 -10.75 -16.66
C ASN A 178 -7.28 -11.26 -17.81
N VAL A 179 -8.01 -12.31 -17.53
CA VAL A 179 -9.07 -12.85 -18.41
C VAL A 179 -10.37 -12.97 -17.63
N PRO A 180 -11.54 -12.82 -18.25
CA PRO A 180 -11.78 -12.45 -19.64
C PRO A 180 -11.86 -10.92 -19.86
N VAL A 181 -11.43 -10.12 -18.89
CA VAL A 181 -11.61 -8.66 -18.90
C VAL A 181 -10.38 -7.99 -19.48
N ASP A 182 -10.55 -7.27 -20.59
CA ASP A 182 -9.51 -6.43 -21.16
C ASP A 182 -9.35 -5.15 -20.34
N GLN A 183 -8.13 -4.94 -19.82
CA GLN A 183 -7.80 -3.76 -19.03
C GLN A 183 -6.31 -3.39 -19.10
N PRO A 184 -5.75 -3.22 -20.32
CA PRO A 184 -4.31 -3.07 -20.51
C PRO A 184 -3.73 -1.88 -19.76
N VAL A 185 -4.46 -0.76 -19.67
CA VAL A 185 -3.99 0.43 -18.95
C VAL A 185 -3.95 0.18 -17.43
N TYR A 186 -4.95 -0.51 -16.87
CA TYR A 186 -4.91 -0.89 -15.46
C TYR A 186 -3.71 -1.79 -15.15
N ASN A 187 -3.53 -2.85 -15.94
CA ASN A 187 -2.42 -3.78 -15.79
C ASN A 187 -1.07 -3.04 -15.83
N ALA A 188 -0.87 -2.18 -16.83
CA ALA A 188 0.33 -1.36 -16.97
C ALA A 188 0.54 -0.42 -15.77
N SER A 189 -0.54 0.23 -15.25
CA SER A 189 -0.45 1.09 -14.07
C SER A 189 0.01 0.33 -12.83
N LYS A 190 -0.43 -0.92 -12.65
CA LYS A 190 -0.05 -1.77 -11.52
C LYS A 190 1.36 -2.35 -11.67
N ALA A 191 1.78 -2.69 -12.90
CA ALA A 191 3.17 -3.06 -13.17
C ALA A 191 4.14 -1.90 -12.87
N PHE A 192 3.75 -0.65 -13.23
CA PHE A 192 4.53 0.53 -12.89
C PHE A 192 4.76 0.64 -11.38
N VAL A 193 3.70 0.66 -10.58
CA VAL A 193 3.83 0.88 -9.12
C VAL A 193 4.55 -0.27 -8.42
N THR A 194 4.43 -1.48 -8.94
CA THR A 194 5.20 -2.65 -8.47
C THR A 194 6.71 -2.42 -8.66
N HIS A 195 7.12 -2.06 -9.86
CA HIS A 195 8.54 -1.84 -10.14
C HIS A 195 9.08 -0.57 -9.47
N PHE A 196 8.28 0.49 -9.42
CA PHE A 196 8.57 1.73 -8.71
C PHE A 196 8.88 1.46 -7.23
N GLY A 197 8.03 0.69 -6.54
CA GLY A 197 8.25 0.32 -5.15
C GLY A 197 9.57 -0.44 -4.91
N LYS A 198 9.92 -1.38 -5.81
CA LYS A 198 11.21 -2.10 -5.77
C LYS A 198 12.39 -1.15 -5.94
N SER A 199 12.26 -0.16 -6.82
CA SER A 199 13.29 0.86 -7.05
C SER A 199 13.48 1.75 -5.82
N LEU A 200 12.38 2.21 -5.21
CA LEU A 200 12.43 3.01 -3.98
C LEU A 200 13.01 2.24 -2.80
N ALA A 201 12.74 0.94 -2.66
CA ALA A 201 13.33 0.10 -1.62
C ALA A 201 14.86 0.11 -1.67
N ARG A 202 15.44 0.14 -2.87
CA ARG A 202 16.88 0.25 -3.06
C ARG A 202 17.40 1.66 -2.80
N GLU A 203 16.66 2.67 -3.24
CA GLU A 203 17.01 4.07 -3.07
C GLU A 203 16.97 4.49 -1.60
N TRP A 204 15.89 4.14 -0.88
CA TRP A 204 15.62 4.57 0.51
C TRP A 204 16.22 3.67 1.59
N ARG A 205 17.04 2.71 1.22
CA ARG A 205 17.65 1.70 2.11
C ARG A 205 18.27 2.25 3.40
N ASP A 206 18.57 3.54 3.44
CA ASP A 206 19.26 4.17 4.57
C ASP A 206 18.28 4.71 5.62
N PHE A 207 17.01 4.95 5.25
CA PHE A 207 16.04 5.57 6.14
C PHE A 207 14.63 4.97 6.07
N ALA A 208 14.30 4.12 5.10
CA ALA A 208 12.95 3.53 5.04
C ALA A 208 12.96 2.14 4.40
N ARG A 209 11.92 1.37 4.75
CA ARG A 209 11.56 0.15 4.02
C ARG A 209 10.43 0.45 3.03
N VAL A 210 10.42 -0.25 1.91
CA VAL A 210 9.33 -0.17 0.92
C VAL A 210 8.96 -1.58 0.51
N ASN A 211 7.68 -1.94 0.67
CA ASN A 211 7.16 -3.23 0.20
C ASN A 211 5.88 -3.04 -0.60
N ILE A 212 5.54 -4.04 -1.37
CA ILE A 212 4.40 -4.04 -2.27
C ILE A 212 3.46 -5.20 -1.88
N VAL A 213 2.17 -4.95 -1.92
CA VAL A 213 1.15 -5.99 -1.84
C VAL A 213 0.41 -6.02 -3.17
N SER A 214 0.29 -7.21 -3.75
CA SER A 214 -0.39 -7.45 -5.02
C SER A 214 -1.63 -8.32 -4.79
N PRO A 215 -2.81 -7.72 -4.43
CA PRO A 215 -4.03 -8.47 -4.22
C PRO A 215 -4.58 -9.06 -5.52
N GLY A 216 -5.22 -10.22 -5.41
CA GLY A 216 -6.12 -10.77 -6.41
C GLY A 216 -7.53 -10.21 -6.29
N PHE A 217 -8.52 -11.03 -6.61
CA PHE A 217 -9.93 -10.67 -6.47
C PHE A 217 -10.36 -10.72 -4.99
N PHE A 218 -10.71 -9.56 -4.46
CA PHE A 218 -11.31 -9.42 -3.13
C PHE A 218 -12.75 -8.91 -3.24
N ASP A 219 -13.62 -9.37 -2.32
CA ASP A 219 -14.99 -8.90 -2.23
C ASP A 219 -15.02 -7.44 -1.73
N THR A 220 -15.15 -6.53 -2.69
CA THR A 220 -15.17 -5.08 -2.48
C THR A 220 -16.13 -4.42 -3.46
N LYS A 221 -16.50 -3.15 -3.22
CA LYS A 221 -17.30 -2.38 -4.19
C LYS A 221 -16.62 -2.11 -5.53
N MET A 222 -15.28 -2.17 -5.58
CA MET A 222 -14.51 -2.14 -6.83
C MET A 222 -14.59 -3.46 -7.59
N GLY A 223 -15.28 -4.45 -7.03
CA GLY A 223 -15.31 -5.84 -7.45
C GLY A 223 -15.62 -6.06 -8.93
N ALA A 224 -15.21 -7.21 -9.41
CA ALA A 224 -15.40 -7.66 -10.77
C ALA A 224 -16.88 -7.93 -11.08
N GLY A 225 -17.30 -7.67 -12.31
CA GLY A 225 -18.64 -8.07 -12.78
C GLY A 225 -18.81 -9.59 -12.82
N PRO A 226 -20.03 -10.12 -12.96
CA PRO A 226 -20.32 -11.55 -12.84
C PRO A 226 -19.46 -12.46 -13.75
N LEU A 227 -19.18 -12.02 -14.97
CA LEU A 227 -18.35 -12.78 -15.91
C LEU A 227 -16.91 -12.93 -15.41
N ALA A 228 -16.32 -11.82 -14.93
CA ALA A 228 -14.96 -11.85 -14.40
C ALA A 228 -14.88 -12.62 -13.07
N LEU A 229 -15.94 -12.60 -12.26
CA LEU A 229 -16.02 -13.39 -11.03
C LEU A 229 -16.08 -14.89 -11.30
N ASN A 230 -16.86 -15.34 -12.29
CA ASN A 230 -16.87 -16.75 -12.66
C ASN A 230 -15.49 -17.24 -13.08
N GLU A 231 -14.78 -16.44 -13.87
CA GLU A 231 -13.41 -16.79 -14.24
C GLU A 231 -12.46 -16.74 -13.03
N ALA A 232 -12.61 -15.75 -12.16
CA ALA A 232 -11.83 -15.68 -10.92
C ALA A 232 -12.00 -16.96 -10.06
N TYR A 233 -13.20 -17.48 -9.96
CA TYR A 233 -13.46 -18.72 -9.22
C TYR A 233 -12.85 -19.94 -9.90
N ARG A 234 -12.85 -19.97 -11.24
CA ARG A 234 -12.26 -21.07 -12.01
C ARG A 234 -10.73 -21.06 -11.96
N MET A 235 -10.12 -19.90 -12.04
CA MET A 235 -8.66 -19.73 -12.09
C MET A 235 -8.00 -19.76 -10.70
N ALA A 236 -8.63 -19.19 -9.68
CA ALA A 236 -8.06 -19.20 -8.35
C ALA A 236 -8.02 -20.63 -7.79
N ALA A 237 -6.86 -21.10 -7.35
CA ALA A 237 -6.71 -22.44 -6.75
C ALA A 237 -7.64 -22.65 -5.53
N LEU A 238 -7.94 -21.58 -4.77
CA LEU A 238 -8.89 -21.63 -3.67
C LEU A 238 -10.37 -21.57 -4.10
N GLY A 239 -10.67 -21.38 -5.38
CA GLY A 239 -12.02 -21.42 -5.95
C GLY A 239 -12.96 -20.32 -5.48
N ARG A 240 -12.43 -19.20 -4.95
CA ARG A 240 -13.23 -18.09 -4.39
C ARG A 240 -12.48 -16.77 -4.40
N GLN A 241 -13.21 -15.68 -4.19
CA GLN A 241 -12.60 -14.40 -3.83
C GLN A 241 -12.03 -14.43 -2.40
N GLY A 242 -11.05 -13.57 -2.15
CA GLY A 242 -10.65 -13.21 -0.79
C GLY A 242 -11.69 -12.31 -0.13
N HIS A 243 -11.94 -12.51 1.15
CA HIS A 243 -12.66 -11.54 1.96
C HIS A 243 -11.68 -10.49 2.48
N VAL A 244 -12.10 -9.21 2.56
CA VAL A 244 -11.22 -8.11 3.00
C VAL A 244 -10.59 -8.32 4.39
N LYS A 245 -11.18 -9.15 5.24
CA LYS A 245 -10.57 -9.54 6.52
C LYS A 245 -9.32 -10.40 6.37
N GLU A 246 -9.20 -11.14 5.26
CA GLU A 246 -8.06 -12.05 5.03
C GLU A 246 -6.78 -11.31 4.65
N ILE A 247 -6.88 -10.05 4.22
CA ILE A 247 -5.72 -9.24 3.86
C ILE A 247 -5.13 -8.47 5.07
N LYS A 248 -5.90 -8.32 6.16
CA LYS A 248 -5.53 -7.54 7.36
C LYS A 248 -4.20 -7.99 7.94
N GLY A 249 -4.01 -9.29 8.13
CA GLY A 249 -2.80 -9.85 8.72
C GLY A 249 -1.53 -9.59 7.90
N LEU A 250 -1.64 -9.62 6.57
CA LEU A 250 -0.50 -9.31 5.70
C LEU A 250 -0.05 -7.85 5.83
N TYR A 251 -0.99 -6.90 5.79
CA TYR A 251 -0.64 -5.49 5.96
C TYR A 251 -0.10 -5.21 7.37
N LEU A 252 -0.68 -5.81 8.40
CA LEU A 252 -0.16 -5.69 9.75
C LEU A 252 1.28 -6.22 9.87
N TYR A 253 1.56 -7.40 9.30
CA TYR A 253 2.91 -7.94 9.25
C TYR A 253 3.89 -6.96 8.56
N LEU A 254 3.55 -6.46 7.38
CA LEU A 254 4.40 -5.53 6.63
C LEU A 254 4.57 -4.17 7.33
N ALA A 255 3.55 -3.68 8.02
CA ALA A 255 3.57 -2.41 8.73
C ALA A 255 4.39 -2.48 10.02
N SER A 256 4.41 -3.64 10.69
CA SER A 256 5.00 -3.84 12.01
C SER A 256 6.50 -4.15 11.98
N ASP A 257 7.08 -4.25 13.17
CA ASP A 257 8.49 -4.63 13.35
C ASP A 257 8.75 -6.11 13.03
N ALA A 258 7.70 -6.94 12.94
CA ALA A 258 7.78 -8.34 12.53
C ALA A 258 8.38 -8.52 11.11
N SER A 259 8.28 -7.49 10.26
CA SER A 259 8.84 -7.46 8.91
C SER A 259 10.11 -6.60 8.79
N SER A 260 10.81 -6.32 9.90
CA SER A 260 11.97 -5.41 9.93
C SER A 260 13.09 -5.78 8.95
N TYR A 261 13.22 -7.04 8.57
CA TYR A 261 14.20 -7.51 7.58
C TYR A 261 13.65 -7.61 6.15
N MET A 262 12.47 -7.02 5.89
CA MET A 262 11.79 -7.12 4.60
C MET A 262 11.68 -5.75 3.92
N THR A 263 12.30 -5.60 2.76
CA THR A 263 12.19 -4.44 1.87
C THR A 263 12.33 -4.86 0.42
N GLY A 264 11.61 -4.19 -0.49
CA GLY A 264 11.60 -4.49 -1.92
C GLY A 264 10.78 -5.73 -2.30
N SER A 265 10.12 -6.35 -1.35
CA SER A 265 9.29 -7.53 -1.60
C SER A 265 7.94 -7.11 -2.17
N ASP A 266 7.45 -7.93 -3.08
CA ASP A 266 6.13 -7.85 -3.67
C ASP A 266 5.38 -9.13 -3.30
N VAL A 267 4.39 -8.99 -2.42
CA VAL A 267 3.66 -10.13 -1.88
C VAL A 267 2.32 -10.26 -2.57
N ILE A 268 2.18 -11.32 -3.37
CA ILE A 268 0.93 -11.67 -4.04
C ILE A 268 0.02 -12.37 -3.04
N ILE A 269 -1.24 -11.93 -2.98
CA ILE A 269 -2.30 -12.54 -2.17
C ILE A 269 -3.57 -12.63 -3.02
N ASP A 270 -3.76 -13.76 -3.69
CA ASP A 270 -4.72 -13.90 -4.79
C ASP A 270 -5.48 -15.24 -4.82
N GLY A 271 -5.33 -16.05 -3.79
CA GLY A 271 -5.92 -17.39 -3.75
C GLY A 271 -5.33 -18.35 -4.77
N GLY A 272 -4.13 -18.06 -5.28
CA GLY A 272 -3.42 -18.87 -6.28
C GLY A 272 -3.87 -18.62 -7.72
N TYR A 273 -4.46 -17.48 -8.02
CA TYR A 273 -4.92 -17.13 -9.35
C TYR A 273 -3.77 -17.05 -10.38
N VAL A 274 -2.63 -16.47 -10.01
CA VAL A 274 -1.48 -16.31 -10.92
C VAL A 274 -0.70 -17.61 -11.18
N LEU A 275 -1.07 -18.72 -10.56
CA LEU A 275 -0.46 -20.02 -10.79
C LEU A 275 -1.00 -20.72 -12.06
N SER A 276 -2.07 -20.22 -12.64
CA SER A 276 -2.81 -20.83 -13.75
C SER A 276 -2.37 -20.29 -15.10
#